data_b87f6927319e2fd18eaf4c3c4b481fc2
#
_entry.id   b87f6927319e2fd18eaf4c3c4b481fc2
#
_cell.length_a   1.000
_cell.length_b   1.000
_cell.length_c   1.000
_cell.angle_alpha   90.00
_cell.angle_beta   90.00
_cell.angle_gamma   90.00
#
_symmetry.space_group_name_H-M   'P 1'
#
loop_
_entity.id
_entity.type
_entity.pdbx_description
1 polymer ?
#
loop_
_entity_poly.entity_id
_entity_poly.type
_entity_poly.pdbx_seq_one_letter_code
_entity_poly.pdbx_strand_id
1 'polypeptide(L)'
;MNQWIIQAGIVFALLTPLSGFGQEKASPYFQIRVIDEQTGRGVPLVELETVNNILYVTDSNGIVAFYEPGLMDQTVFFHVRSHGYEIQKDGFGMAGVRLQTKPGGSATVHIQRQNIAERLYRITGQGIYRDSVLTGAPVPLREPVLNGGVLGQDSVLPALYRGRIYWFWGDTNRASYPLGNFRMSGATSE
;
A
#
# COMPACT_ATOMS: atom_id res chain seq x y z
N MET A 1 65.54 -46.85 -28.12
CA MET A 1 64.67 -45.82 -28.74
C MET A 1 63.53 -45.55 -27.78
N ASN A 2 63.71 -44.57 -26.90
CA ASN A 2 62.68 -44.25 -25.88
C ASN A 2 61.95 -42.95 -26.29
N GLN A 3 60.62 -43.11 -26.55
CA GLN A 3 59.74 -41.98 -26.82
C GLN A 3 59.16 -41.49 -25.48
N TRP A 4 59.41 -40.23 -25.17
CA TRP A 4 58.75 -39.53 -24.06
C TRP A 4 57.49 -38.85 -24.56
N ILE A 5 56.34 -39.25 -24.02
CA ILE A 5 55.06 -38.59 -24.26
C ILE A 5 54.89 -37.52 -23.17
N ILE A 6 54.86 -36.24 -23.57
CA ILE A 6 54.54 -35.11 -22.71
C ILE A 6 53.03 -34.94 -22.76
N GLN A 7 52.34 -35.21 -21.63
CA GLN A 7 50.93 -34.86 -21.47
C GLN A 7 50.83 -33.39 -21.00
N ALA A 8 50.27 -32.56 -21.86
CA ALA A 8 49.92 -31.19 -21.53
C ALA A 8 48.53 -31.19 -20.81
N GLY A 9 48.52 -30.91 -19.51
CA GLY A 9 47.29 -30.71 -18.76
C GLY A 9 46.70 -29.33 -19.01
N ILE A 10 45.52 -29.28 -19.59
CA ILE A 10 44.72 -28.06 -19.73
C ILE A 10 44.00 -27.81 -18.41
N VAL A 11 44.39 -26.75 -17.68
CA VAL A 11 43.68 -26.28 -16.51
C VAL A 11 42.52 -25.38 -16.98
N PHE A 12 41.29 -25.89 -16.90
CA PHE A 12 40.09 -25.09 -17.09
C PHE A 12 39.82 -24.28 -15.81
N ALA A 13 40.11 -22.99 -15.83
CA ALA A 13 39.67 -22.07 -14.79
C ALA A 13 38.19 -21.79 -14.99
N LEU A 14 37.35 -22.37 -14.13
CA LEU A 14 35.90 -22.04 -14.03
C LEU A 14 35.78 -20.62 -13.44
N LEU A 15 35.56 -19.65 -14.32
CA LEU A 15 35.09 -18.32 -13.95
C LEU A 15 33.63 -18.43 -13.54
N THR A 16 33.36 -18.52 -12.23
CA THR A 16 32.02 -18.35 -11.70
C THR A 16 31.65 -16.86 -11.83
N PRO A 17 30.52 -16.52 -12.49
CA PRO A 17 30.05 -15.15 -12.46
C PRO A 17 29.65 -14.81 -11.02
N LEU A 18 30.30 -13.82 -10.42
CA LEU A 18 29.76 -13.16 -9.23
C LEU A 18 28.44 -12.49 -9.64
N SER A 19 27.33 -13.17 -9.36
CA SER A 19 26.01 -12.56 -9.37
C SER A 19 26.02 -11.47 -8.31
N GLY A 20 26.22 -10.23 -8.73
CA GLY A 20 26.03 -9.07 -7.88
C GLY A 20 24.57 -9.08 -7.43
N PHE A 21 24.29 -9.52 -6.20
CA PHE A 21 23.04 -9.24 -5.53
C PHE A 21 22.94 -7.73 -5.43
N GLY A 22 22.19 -7.11 -6.33
CA GLY A 22 21.78 -5.73 -6.20
C GLY A 22 21.12 -5.60 -4.83
N GLN A 23 21.73 -4.84 -3.94
CA GLN A 23 21.17 -4.55 -2.63
C GLN A 23 19.86 -3.81 -2.90
N GLU A 24 18.75 -4.51 -2.73
CA GLU A 24 17.41 -3.92 -2.83
C GLU A 24 17.38 -2.77 -1.83
N LYS A 25 17.28 -1.55 -2.35
CA LYS A 25 17.35 -0.35 -1.51
C LYS A 25 16.16 -0.41 -0.58
N ALA A 26 16.39 -0.62 0.71
CA ALA A 26 15.34 -0.69 1.72
C ALA A 26 14.39 0.51 1.57
N SER A 27 13.09 0.26 1.63
CA SER A 27 12.07 1.31 1.55
C SER A 27 12.37 2.38 2.61
N PRO A 28 12.37 3.67 2.26
CA PRO A 28 12.57 4.74 3.24
C PRO A 28 11.35 4.94 4.13
N TYR A 29 10.21 4.36 3.78
CA TYR A 29 8.95 4.56 4.48
C TYR A 29 8.87 3.75 5.78
N PHE A 30 8.33 4.38 6.81
CA PHE A 30 7.87 3.71 8.02
C PHE A 30 6.42 3.27 7.81
N GLN A 31 6.13 1.98 7.97
CA GLN A 31 4.78 1.45 7.81
C GLN A 31 3.98 1.60 9.09
N ILE A 32 2.83 2.29 9.03
CA ILE A 32 1.85 2.28 10.11
C ILE A 32 0.64 1.46 9.64
N ARG A 33 0.39 0.33 10.29
CA ARG A 33 -0.79 -0.50 10.03
C ARG A 33 -1.83 -0.29 11.11
N VAL A 34 -3.01 0.19 10.73
CA VAL A 34 -4.15 0.36 11.64
C VAL A 34 -5.11 -0.81 11.45
N ILE A 35 -5.40 -1.53 12.53
CA ILE A 35 -6.25 -2.72 12.49
C ILE A 35 -7.43 -2.63 13.45
N ASP A 36 -8.54 -3.23 13.04
CA ASP A 36 -9.69 -3.52 13.89
C ASP A 36 -9.29 -4.58 14.93
N GLU A 37 -9.35 -4.26 16.20
CA GLU A 37 -8.96 -5.15 17.29
C GLU A 37 -9.77 -6.44 17.34
N GLN A 38 -11.03 -6.41 16.89
CA GLN A 38 -11.92 -7.58 16.91
C GLN A 38 -11.59 -8.58 15.78
N THR A 39 -11.18 -8.10 14.61
CA THR A 39 -11.00 -8.94 13.42
C THR A 39 -9.56 -9.09 12.97
N GLY A 40 -8.65 -8.23 13.42
CA GLY A 40 -7.27 -8.15 12.96
C GLY A 40 -7.11 -7.61 11.54
N ARG A 41 -8.21 -7.20 10.89
CA ARG A 41 -8.17 -6.62 9.55
C ARG A 41 -7.69 -5.18 9.57
N GLY A 42 -7.00 -4.79 8.51
CA GLY A 42 -6.67 -3.39 8.28
C GLY A 42 -7.93 -2.54 8.09
N VAL A 43 -7.95 -1.37 8.69
CA VAL A 43 -9.08 -0.44 8.59
C VAL A 43 -8.71 0.69 7.64
N PRO A 44 -9.37 0.79 6.47
CA PRO A 44 -9.14 1.89 5.53
C PRO A 44 -9.74 3.20 6.02
N LEU A 45 -9.25 4.33 5.49
CA LEU A 45 -9.75 5.68 5.75
C LEU A 45 -9.65 6.09 7.25
N VAL A 46 -8.67 5.57 7.97
CA VAL A 46 -8.29 6.09 9.28
C VAL A 46 -7.35 7.26 9.08
N GLU A 47 -7.63 8.35 9.73
CA GLU A 47 -6.80 9.55 9.73
C GLU A 47 -5.74 9.46 10.82
N LEU A 48 -4.49 9.67 10.43
CA LEU A 48 -3.32 9.79 11.29
C LEU A 48 -2.73 11.18 11.08
N GLU A 49 -2.82 12.05 12.08
CA GLU A 49 -2.36 13.44 11.98
C GLU A 49 -1.24 13.70 12.97
N THR A 50 -0.14 14.21 12.48
CA THR A 50 1.00 14.62 13.31
C THR A 50 0.71 15.91 14.06
N VAL A 51 1.47 16.23 15.11
CA VAL A 51 1.29 17.48 15.90
C VAL A 51 1.52 18.75 15.08
N ASN A 52 2.20 18.65 13.95
CA ASN A 52 2.38 19.74 12.99
C ASN A 52 1.38 19.70 11.81
N ASN A 53 0.24 19.04 12.01
CA ASN A 53 -0.91 18.99 11.10
C ASN A 53 -0.65 18.36 9.73
N ILE A 54 0.29 17.40 9.63
CA ILE A 54 0.43 16.59 8.43
C ILE A 54 -0.52 15.41 8.56
N LEU A 55 -1.47 15.32 7.64
CA LEU A 55 -2.52 14.29 7.62
C LEU A 55 -2.16 13.14 6.67
N TYR A 56 -2.21 11.94 7.20
CA TYR A 56 -2.13 10.68 6.47
C TYR A 56 -3.44 9.92 6.62
N VAL A 57 -3.82 9.19 5.57
CA VAL A 57 -5.07 8.42 5.56
C VAL A 57 -4.76 7.00 5.11
N THR A 58 -5.16 6.00 5.88
CA THR A 58 -4.88 4.59 5.57
C THR A 58 -5.51 4.16 4.25
N ASP A 59 -4.77 3.34 3.50
CA ASP A 59 -5.23 2.70 2.28
C ASP A 59 -6.17 1.50 2.56
N SER A 60 -6.54 0.71 1.54
CA SER A 60 -7.48 -0.41 1.70
C SER A 60 -6.97 -1.56 2.57
N ASN A 61 -5.67 -1.66 2.82
CA ASN A 61 -5.08 -2.59 3.78
C ASN A 61 -4.95 -2.00 5.19
N GLY A 62 -5.42 -0.77 5.42
CA GLY A 62 -5.22 -0.06 6.67
C GLY A 62 -3.79 0.44 6.87
N ILE A 63 -3.04 0.68 5.80
CA ILE A 63 -1.63 1.05 5.84
C ILE A 63 -1.44 2.52 5.48
N VAL A 64 -0.52 3.16 6.21
CA VAL A 64 0.12 4.44 5.87
C VAL A 64 1.60 4.19 5.67
N ALA A 65 2.15 4.65 4.55
CA ALA A 65 3.58 4.77 4.30
C ALA A 65 4.04 6.15 4.76
N PHE A 66 4.54 6.22 5.98
CA PHE A 66 4.98 7.48 6.58
C PHE A 66 6.43 7.78 6.24
N TYR A 67 6.68 8.94 5.69
CA TYR A 67 8.03 9.48 5.53
C TYR A 67 7.97 11.01 5.59
N GLU A 68 8.48 11.56 6.69
CA GLU A 68 8.73 12.98 6.86
C GLU A 68 10.17 13.14 7.36
N PRO A 69 11.08 13.71 6.57
CA PRO A 69 12.52 13.72 6.89
C PRO A 69 12.83 14.26 8.28
N GLY A 70 12.11 15.30 8.72
CA GLY A 70 12.28 15.89 10.05
C GLY A 70 11.70 15.09 11.21
N LEU A 71 10.92 14.04 10.94
CA LEU A 71 10.23 13.22 11.94
C LEU A 71 10.67 11.74 11.90
N MET A 72 11.69 11.40 11.12
CA MET A 72 12.29 10.06 11.13
C MET A 72 13.29 9.94 12.29
N ASP A 73 13.48 8.71 12.77
CA ASP A 73 14.33 8.36 13.92
C ASP A 73 13.94 9.07 15.23
N GLN A 74 12.66 9.39 15.37
CA GLN A 74 12.11 10.08 16.52
C GLN A 74 10.85 9.39 17.06
N THR A 75 10.43 9.79 18.26
CA THR A 75 9.12 9.46 18.78
C THR A 75 8.11 10.50 18.28
N VAL A 76 7.20 10.08 17.41
CA VAL A 76 6.16 10.93 16.81
C VAL A 76 4.81 10.58 17.41
N PHE A 77 4.05 11.59 17.82
CA PHE A 77 2.65 11.42 18.21
C PHE A 77 1.75 11.59 17.00
N PHE A 78 0.84 10.65 16.82
CA PHE A 78 -0.21 10.70 15.81
C PHE A 78 -1.56 10.80 16.50
N HIS A 79 -2.34 11.84 16.22
CA HIS A 79 -3.77 11.85 16.48
C HIS A 79 -4.44 10.82 15.57
N VAL A 80 -5.33 10.01 16.13
CA VAL A 80 -6.02 8.97 15.37
C VAL A 80 -7.51 9.25 15.36
N ARG A 81 -8.10 9.37 14.16
CA ARG A 81 -9.53 9.59 13.98
C ARG A 81 -10.10 8.62 12.95
N SER A 82 -11.28 8.09 13.23
CA SER A 82 -11.99 7.22 12.28
C SER A 82 -13.47 7.17 12.61
N HIS A 83 -14.33 7.27 11.62
CA HIS A 83 -15.76 7.07 11.81
C HIS A 83 -16.07 5.61 12.16
N GLY A 84 -16.83 5.40 13.23
CA GLY A 84 -17.22 4.06 13.70
C GLY A 84 -16.14 3.26 14.40
N TYR A 85 -14.99 3.88 14.67
CA TYR A 85 -13.89 3.30 15.43
C TYR A 85 -13.33 4.31 16.41
N GLU A 86 -12.82 3.81 17.52
CA GLU A 86 -12.15 4.61 18.55
C GLU A 86 -10.79 4.03 18.91
N ILE A 87 -9.88 4.90 19.33
CA ILE A 87 -8.63 4.54 19.99
C ILE A 87 -8.71 4.94 21.45
N GLN A 88 -8.08 4.17 22.31
CA GLN A 88 -7.99 4.50 23.73
C GLN A 88 -7.30 5.87 23.90
N LYS A 89 -7.94 6.77 24.66
CA LYS A 89 -7.38 8.06 25.00
C LYS A 89 -6.31 7.92 26.10
N ASP A 90 -5.29 8.75 26.02
CA ASP A 90 -4.30 8.84 27.09
C ASP A 90 -4.83 9.58 28.34
N GLY A 91 -3.99 9.69 29.39
CA GLY A 91 -4.35 10.36 30.64
C GLY A 91 -4.70 11.85 30.51
N PHE A 92 -4.40 12.48 29.38
CA PHE A 92 -4.78 13.87 29.04
C PHE A 92 -5.99 13.94 28.12
N GLY A 93 -6.61 12.82 27.79
CA GLY A 93 -7.78 12.74 26.91
C GLY A 93 -7.44 12.79 25.42
N MET A 94 -6.17 12.68 25.05
CA MET A 94 -5.74 12.67 23.64
C MET A 94 -5.97 11.31 23.00
N ALA A 95 -6.75 11.28 21.91
CA ALA A 95 -6.96 10.10 21.08
C ALA A 95 -5.81 9.97 20.09
N GLY A 96 -4.85 9.09 20.38
CA GLY A 96 -3.67 8.96 19.54
C GLY A 96 -2.63 7.98 20.05
N VAL A 97 -1.51 7.90 19.35
CA VAL A 97 -0.43 6.96 19.64
C VAL A 97 0.94 7.60 19.44
N ARG A 98 1.91 7.23 20.29
CA ARG A 98 3.33 7.55 20.10
C ARG A 98 4.04 6.40 19.43
N LEU A 99 4.66 6.65 18.28
CA LEU A 99 5.39 5.65 17.52
C LEU A 99 6.86 6.07 17.36
N GLN A 100 7.76 5.11 17.53
CA GLN A 100 9.17 5.32 17.22
C GLN A 100 9.35 5.09 15.73
N THR A 101 9.42 6.16 14.96
CA THR A 101 9.56 6.12 13.50
C THR A 101 10.99 5.79 13.09
N LYS A 102 11.14 4.90 12.12
CA LYS A 102 12.45 4.55 11.52
C LYS A 102 12.29 4.23 10.05
N PRO A 103 13.22 4.64 9.18
CA PRO A 103 13.19 4.24 7.78
C PRO A 103 13.12 2.71 7.65
N GLY A 104 12.18 2.19 6.85
CA GLY A 104 11.97 0.76 6.64
C GLY A 104 11.38 0.01 7.83
N GLY A 105 11.09 0.67 8.95
CA GLY A 105 10.44 0.10 10.13
C GLY A 105 8.92 0.01 10.00
N SER A 106 8.27 -0.58 11.02
CA SER A 106 6.81 -0.69 11.06
C SER A 106 6.25 -0.64 12.47
N ALA A 107 4.97 -0.22 12.58
CA ALA A 107 4.18 -0.33 13.79
C ALA A 107 2.73 -0.71 13.47
N THR A 108 2.06 -1.33 14.45
CA THR A 108 0.64 -1.64 14.37
C THR A 108 -0.12 -0.83 15.41
N VAL A 109 -1.22 -0.21 14.98
CA VAL A 109 -2.15 0.56 15.81
C VAL A 109 -3.47 -0.19 15.86
N HIS A 110 -3.97 -0.44 17.06
CA HIS A 110 -5.24 -1.12 17.29
C HIS A 110 -6.32 -0.08 17.53
N ILE A 111 -7.46 -0.22 16.85
CA ILE A 111 -8.66 0.59 17.08
C ILE A 111 -9.87 -0.29 17.32
N GLN A 112 -10.80 0.19 18.13
CA GLN A 112 -11.99 -0.56 18.55
C GLN A 112 -13.20 -0.12 17.75
N ARG A 113 -13.90 -1.06 17.17
CA ARG A 113 -15.14 -0.81 16.45
C ARG A 113 -16.27 -0.50 17.40
N GLN A 114 -17.03 0.58 17.13
CA GLN A 114 -18.12 1.09 17.96
C GLN A 114 -19.50 0.63 17.50
N ASN A 115 -19.62 -0.01 16.35
CA ASN A 115 -20.89 -0.49 15.80
C ASN A 115 -20.68 -1.83 15.06
N ILE A 116 -21.76 -2.39 14.51
CA ILE A 116 -21.72 -3.67 13.77
C ILE A 116 -21.12 -3.54 12.38
N ALA A 117 -21.04 -2.32 11.84
CA ALA A 117 -20.54 -2.08 10.48
C ALA A 117 -19.01 -2.13 10.45
N GLU A 118 -18.47 -3.05 9.69
CA GLU A 118 -17.03 -3.16 9.42
C GLU A 118 -16.67 -2.42 8.14
N ARG A 119 -15.63 -1.59 8.20
CA ARG A 119 -15.11 -0.92 7.01
C ARG A 119 -14.18 -1.88 6.28
N LEU A 120 -14.56 -2.28 5.07
CA LEU A 120 -13.86 -3.34 4.34
C LEU A 120 -12.69 -2.81 3.49
N TYR A 121 -12.96 -1.86 2.61
CA TYR A 121 -11.95 -1.25 1.73
C TYR A 121 -12.49 -0.01 1.03
N ARG A 122 -11.60 0.77 0.44
CA ARG A 122 -11.95 1.85 -0.49
C ARG A 122 -12.18 1.24 -1.86
N ILE A 123 -13.25 1.64 -2.53
CA ILE A 123 -13.58 1.17 -3.88
C ILE A 123 -13.37 2.23 -4.96
N THR A 124 -13.17 3.48 -4.55
CA THR A 124 -13.01 4.62 -5.44
C THR A 124 -11.83 5.48 -5.04
N GLY A 125 -11.38 6.27 -5.97
CA GLY A 125 -10.29 7.21 -5.77
C GLY A 125 -8.91 6.61 -6.02
N GLN A 126 -7.98 7.53 -6.17
CA GLN A 126 -6.58 7.19 -6.41
C GLN A 126 -5.96 6.51 -5.18
N GLY A 127 -5.05 5.58 -5.45
CA GLY A 127 -4.17 5.07 -4.42
C GLY A 127 -4.83 4.18 -3.39
N ILE A 128 -5.86 3.41 -3.78
CA ILE A 128 -6.56 2.47 -2.88
C ILE A 128 -5.63 1.47 -2.19
N TYR A 129 -4.44 1.20 -2.73
CA TYR A 129 -3.35 0.40 -2.16
C TYR A 129 -1.98 1.06 -2.28
N ARG A 130 -1.92 2.37 -2.46
CA ARG A 130 -0.67 3.10 -2.68
C ARG A 130 0.35 2.89 -1.57
N ASP A 131 -0.07 3.02 -0.34
CA ASP A 131 0.82 2.96 0.82
C ASP A 131 1.29 1.54 1.10
N SER A 132 0.42 0.54 0.82
CA SER A 132 0.82 -0.86 0.79
C SER A 132 1.96 -1.11 -0.20
N VAL A 133 1.84 -0.61 -1.43
CA VAL A 133 2.89 -0.75 -2.47
C VAL A 133 4.18 -0.07 -2.05
N LEU A 134 4.13 1.14 -1.49
CA LEU A 134 5.31 1.88 -1.04
C LEU A 134 6.09 1.16 0.07
N THR A 135 5.40 0.38 0.89
CA THR A 135 5.98 -0.40 1.99
C THR A 135 6.24 -1.87 1.65
N GLY A 136 5.93 -2.30 0.41
CA GLY A 136 6.10 -3.68 -0.03
C GLY A 136 5.07 -4.66 0.55
N ALA A 137 3.95 -4.16 1.10
CA ALA A 137 2.88 -5.01 1.62
C ALA A 137 2.11 -5.69 0.48
N PRO A 138 1.63 -6.95 0.66
CA PRO A 138 0.84 -7.65 -0.35
C PRO A 138 -0.45 -6.93 -0.71
N VAL A 139 -0.80 -6.92 -2.00
CA VAL A 139 -2.02 -6.31 -2.51
C VAL A 139 -2.76 -7.28 -3.43
N PRO A 140 -4.12 -7.26 -3.44
CA PRO A 140 -4.90 -8.21 -4.24
C PRO A 140 -5.07 -7.79 -5.71
N LEU A 141 -4.60 -6.61 -6.10
CA LEU A 141 -4.76 -6.05 -7.44
C LEU A 141 -3.47 -6.11 -8.26
N ARG A 142 -3.59 -6.33 -9.56
CA ARG A 142 -2.44 -6.30 -10.48
C ARG A 142 -1.88 -4.88 -10.67
N GLU A 143 -2.75 -3.89 -10.71
CA GLU A 143 -2.42 -2.46 -10.84
C GLU A 143 -2.92 -1.70 -9.61
N PRO A 144 -2.25 -1.85 -8.45
CA PRO A 144 -2.78 -1.42 -7.16
C PRO A 144 -2.77 0.08 -6.94
N VAL A 145 -1.97 0.83 -7.72
CA VAL A 145 -1.83 2.28 -7.53
C VAL A 145 -2.83 3.05 -8.37
N LEU A 146 -2.99 2.66 -9.63
CA LEU A 146 -3.91 3.32 -10.56
C LEU A 146 -4.44 2.32 -11.58
N ASN A 147 -5.42 1.54 -11.20
CA ASN A 147 -6.00 0.49 -12.04
C ASN A 147 -6.69 1.10 -13.27
N GLY A 148 -6.33 0.63 -14.47
CA GLY A 148 -6.90 1.08 -15.74
C GLY A 148 -6.70 2.57 -16.04
N GLY A 149 -5.80 3.26 -15.33
CA GLY A 149 -5.59 4.70 -15.47
C GLY A 149 -6.75 5.56 -14.97
N VAL A 150 -7.62 5.02 -14.10
CA VAL A 150 -8.85 5.66 -13.63
C VAL A 150 -8.67 6.21 -12.23
N LEU A 151 -8.96 7.50 -12.03
CA LEU A 151 -8.93 8.18 -10.73
C LEU A 151 -10.29 8.18 -10.04
N GLY A 152 -11.35 8.17 -10.79
CA GLY A 152 -12.73 8.14 -10.31
C GLY A 152 -13.69 7.97 -11.46
N GLN A 153 -14.90 7.54 -11.15
CA GLN A 153 -15.94 7.23 -12.13
C GLN A 153 -17.28 7.71 -11.61
N ASP A 154 -18.16 8.05 -12.54
CA ASP A 154 -19.55 8.39 -12.26
C ASP A 154 -20.47 7.52 -13.11
N SER A 155 -21.73 7.39 -12.69
CA SER A 155 -22.79 6.60 -13.33
C SER A 155 -22.36 5.18 -13.73
N VAL A 156 -22.99 4.15 -13.25
CA VAL A 156 -22.66 2.76 -13.58
C VAL A 156 -23.85 2.03 -14.16
N LEU A 157 -23.63 1.33 -15.28
CA LEU A 157 -24.59 0.42 -15.90
C LEU A 157 -23.96 -0.97 -16.00
N PRO A 158 -24.43 -1.98 -15.24
CA PRO A 158 -24.01 -3.35 -15.40
C PRO A 158 -24.89 -4.09 -16.42
N ALA A 159 -24.27 -5.03 -17.14
CA ALA A 159 -24.98 -5.94 -18.03
C ALA A 159 -24.45 -7.35 -17.87
N LEU A 160 -25.33 -8.34 -17.66
CA LEU A 160 -24.94 -9.75 -17.64
C LEU A 160 -24.96 -10.30 -19.08
N TYR A 161 -23.82 -10.80 -19.53
CA TYR A 161 -23.71 -11.42 -20.85
C TYR A 161 -22.73 -12.59 -20.80
N ARG A 162 -23.15 -13.75 -21.29
CA ARG A 162 -22.36 -14.99 -21.35
C ARG A 162 -21.69 -15.37 -20.03
N GLY A 163 -22.40 -15.23 -18.92
CA GLY A 163 -21.91 -15.58 -17.58
C GLY A 163 -20.93 -14.57 -16.95
N ARG A 164 -20.75 -13.41 -17.57
CA ARG A 164 -19.92 -12.32 -17.03
C ARG A 164 -20.74 -11.06 -16.86
N ILE A 165 -20.38 -10.25 -15.86
CA ILE A 165 -20.92 -8.91 -15.70
C ILE A 165 -20.00 -7.94 -16.42
N TYR A 166 -20.58 -7.16 -17.33
CA TYR A 166 -19.91 -6.04 -18.01
C TYR A 166 -20.31 -4.76 -17.30
N TRP A 167 -19.33 -3.99 -16.90
CA TRP A 167 -19.50 -2.73 -16.21
C TRP A 167 -19.19 -1.59 -17.18
N PHE A 168 -20.07 -0.61 -17.25
CA PHE A 168 -19.88 0.59 -18.04
C PHE A 168 -20.06 1.80 -17.14
N TRP A 169 -19.04 2.65 -17.11
CA TRP A 169 -19.09 3.89 -16.37
C TRP A 169 -19.18 5.08 -17.32
N GLY A 170 -19.91 6.13 -16.92
CA GLY A 170 -19.99 7.39 -17.60
C GLY A 170 -18.71 8.22 -17.43
N ASP A 171 -18.87 9.43 -16.95
CA ASP A 171 -17.76 10.35 -16.77
C ASP A 171 -16.65 9.73 -15.94
N THR A 172 -15.45 9.67 -16.49
CA THR A 172 -14.32 8.97 -15.91
C THR A 172 -13.14 9.92 -15.77
N ASN A 173 -12.74 10.24 -14.54
CA ASN A 173 -11.58 11.06 -14.26
C ASN A 173 -10.27 10.29 -14.52
N ARG A 174 -9.35 10.96 -15.19
CA ARG A 174 -8.00 10.47 -15.47
C ARG A 174 -6.96 11.47 -14.98
N ALA A 175 -5.74 11.01 -14.74
CA ALA A 175 -4.66 11.89 -14.30
C ALA A 175 -4.37 13.04 -15.27
N SER A 176 -4.61 12.84 -16.56
CA SER A 176 -4.35 13.83 -17.61
C SER A 176 -5.41 14.91 -17.72
N TYR A 177 -6.64 14.65 -17.27
CA TYR A 177 -7.74 15.61 -17.40
C TYR A 177 -8.94 15.19 -16.51
N PRO A 178 -9.60 16.13 -15.81
CA PRO A 178 -10.91 15.89 -15.18
C PRO A 178 -11.91 15.48 -16.27
N LEU A 179 -12.86 14.60 -15.93
CA LEU A 179 -13.83 14.01 -16.87
C LEU A 179 -13.20 13.26 -18.06
N GLY A 180 -11.88 13.03 -18.06
CA GLY A 180 -11.15 12.21 -19.03
C GLY A 180 -11.40 12.54 -20.49
N ASN A 181 -11.66 13.80 -20.85
CA ASN A 181 -12.18 14.24 -22.16
C ASN A 181 -13.49 13.54 -22.55
N PHE A 182 -14.39 13.33 -21.57
CA PHE A 182 -15.69 12.65 -21.73
C PHE A 182 -15.56 11.21 -22.26
N ARG A 183 -14.47 10.55 -21.93
CA ARG A 183 -14.29 9.12 -22.26
C ARG A 183 -14.86 8.25 -21.17
N MET A 184 -15.60 7.26 -21.59
CA MET A 184 -16.10 6.20 -20.72
C MET A 184 -15.00 5.20 -20.34
N SER A 185 -15.21 4.50 -19.25
CA SER A 185 -14.42 3.32 -18.89
C SER A 185 -15.34 2.09 -18.73
N GLY A 186 -14.76 0.91 -18.80
CA GLY A 186 -15.47 -0.34 -18.61
C GLY A 186 -14.59 -1.40 -17.99
N ALA A 187 -15.24 -2.44 -17.43
CA ALA A 187 -14.59 -3.61 -16.88
C ALA A 187 -15.46 -4.85 -17.04
N THR A 188 -14.90 -6.01 -16.74
CA THR A 188 -15.65 -7.26 -16.61
C THR A 188 -15.35 -7.93 -15.28
N SER A 189 -16.36 -8.58 -14.68
CA SER A 189 -16.20 -9.47 -13.53
C SER A 189 -16.99 -10.76 -13.72
N GLU A 190 -16.63 -11.76 -12.95
CA GLU A 190 -17.33 -13.06 -12.86
C GLU A 190 -18.37 -13.02 -11.76
#